data_19397b48549d5d5f59a586c5b79264c6
#
_entry.id   19397b48549d5d5f59a586c5b79264c6
#
_cell.length_a   1.000
_cell.length_b   1.000
_cell.length_c   1.000
_cell.angle_alpha   90.00
_cell.angle_beta   90.00
_cell.angle_gamma   90.00
#
_symmetry.space_group_name_H-M   'P 1'
#
loop_
_entity.id
_entity.type
_entity.pdbx_description
1 polymer ?
#
loop_
_entity_poly.entity_id
_entity_poly.type
_entity_poly.pdbx_seq_one_letter_code
_entity_poly.pdbx_strand_id
1 'polypeptide(L)'
;MSYFDGYKASGQLTISGPDAKAKAKMAAEVIWERLKSAGCTYDDTLTEYLGLSSCHGTINDDPDNINEVVLRLSVKDSDREKVNRFGKEIAPLITSGPPGVTGFAGGRPKAQEIISYWPTLIPKELVETEVDVI
;
A
#
# COMPACT_ATOMS: atom_id res chain seq x y z
N MET A 1 17.33 -16.94 -8.67
CA MET A 1 18.19 -15.74 -8.61
C MET A 1 17.38 -14.59 -8.08
N SER A 2 17.92 -13.80 -7.16
CA SER A 2 17.30 -12.56 -6.66
C SER A 2 17.93 -11.35 -7.33
N TYR A 3 17.16 -10.28 -7.50
CA TYR A 3 17.63 -9.02 -8.07
C TYR A 3 16.98 -7.83 -7.36
N PHE A 4 17.64 -6.70 -7.44
CA PHE A 4 17.10 -5.43 -6.95
C PHE A 4 16.02 -4.91 -7.90
N ASP A 5 14.84 -4.58 -7.37
CA ASP A 5 13.66 -4.20 -8.15
C ASP A 5 13.07 -2.83 -7.70
N GLY A 6 13.94 -1.93 -7.30
CA GLY A 6 13.56 -0.58 -6.90
C GLY A 6 13.21 -0.45 -5.42
N TYR A 7 12.44 0.58 -5.12
CA TYR A 7 12.02 0.95 -3.77
C TYR A 7 10.50 0.97 -3.66
N LYS A 8 9.99 0.68 -2.48
CA LYS A 8 8.57 0.82 -2.13
C LYS A 8 8.40 1.56 -0.82
N ALA A 9 7.26 2.21 -0.67
CA ALA A 9 6.77 2.67 0.62
C ALA A 9 5.27 2.41 0.72
N SER A 10 4.81 2.06 1.91
CA SER A 10 3.40 1.84 2.20
C SER A 10 3.01 2.61 3.45
N GLY A 11 1.90 3.32 3.38
CA GLY A 11 1.32 4.04 4.50
C GLY A 11 -0.14 3.64 4.73
N GLN A 12 -0.57 3.70 5.97
CA GLN A 12 -1.93 3.35 6.37
C GLN A 12 -2.51 4.47 7.23
N LEU A 13 -3.79 4.78 7.00
CA LEU A 13 -4.57 5.73 7.80
C LEU A 13 -5.86 5.05 8.23
N THR A 14 -6.16 5.06 9.51
CA THR A 14 -7.44 4.58 10.04
C THR A 14 -8.45 5.72 9.98
N ILE A 15 -9.60 5.46 9.43
CA ILE A 15 -10.66 6.45 9.17
C ILE A 15 -11.95 5.97 9.81
N SER A 16 -12.47 6.76 10.75
CA SER A 16 -13.68 6.41 11.49
C SER A 16 -14.95 7.01 10.86
N GLY A 17 -16.10 6.36 11.16
CA GLY A 17 -17.43 6.83 10.78
C GLY A 17 -17.80 8.19 11.41
N PRO A 18 -18.97 8.74 11.04
CA PRO A 18 -19.84 8.29 9.94
C PRO A 18 -19.16 8.46 8.58
N ASP A 19 -19.68 7.78 7.55
CA ASP A 19 -19.20 7.85 6.16
C ASP A 19 -17.72 7.48 5.97
N ALA A 20 -17.20 6.51 6.76
CA ALA A 20 -15.79 6.12 6.76
C ALA A 20 -15.26 5.80 5.34
N LYS A 21 -16.06 5.10 4.52
CA LYS A 21 -15.74 4.76 3.14
C LYS A 21 -15.58 6.00 2.25
N ALA A 22 -16.53 6.93 2.30
CA ALA A 22 -16.48 8.15 1.48
C ALA A 22 -15.28 9.01 1.87
N LYS A 23 -15.01 9.13 3.17
CA LYS A 23 -13.83 9.85 3.68
C LYS A 23 -12.52 9.17 3.28
N ALA A 24 -12.46 7.84 3.28
CA ALA A 24 -11.28 7.10 2.85
C ALA A 24 -10.97 7.34 1.37
N LYS A 25 -11.99 7.32 0.51
CA LYS A 25 -11.84 7.65 -0.92
C LYS A 25 -11.35 9.08 -1.10
N MET A 26 -11.98 10.05 -0.44
CA MET A 26 -11.57 11.45 -0.48
C MET A 26 -10.11 11.62 -0.01
N ALA A 27 -9.72 10.98 1.07
CA ALA A 27 -8.34 11.04 1.58
C ALA A 27 -7.33 10.48 0.56
N ALA A 28 -7.66 9.38 -0.11
CA ALA A 28 -6.82 8.82 -1.17
C ALA A 28 -6.68 9.79 -2.36
N GLU A 29 -7.78 10.36 -2.84
CA GLU A 29 -7.79 11.35 -3.92
C GLU A 29 -6.93 12.56 -3.59
N VAL A 30 -7.07 13.10 -2.38
CA VAL A 30 -6.26 14.25 -1.92
C VAL A 30 -4.76 13.94 -1.96
N ILE A 31 -4.34 12.75 -1.51
CA ILE A 31 -2.92 12.37 -1.54
C ILE A 31 -2.42 12.27 -2.99
N TRP A 32 -3.15 11.58 -3.85
CA TRP A 32 -2.74 11.39 -5.24
C TRP A 32 -2.69 12.70 -6.02
N GLU A 33 -3.67 13.60 -5.82
CA GLU A 33 -3.65 14.92 -6.46
C GLU A 33 -2.52 15.83 -5.93
N ARG A 34 -2.20 15.77 -4.65
CA ARG A 34 -1.07 16.50 -4.08
C ARG A 34 0.27 16.00 -4.65
N LEU A 35 0.46 14.69 -4.74
CA LEU A 35 1.66 14.09 -5.32
C LEU A 35 1.80 14.46 -6.80
N LYS A 36 0.71 14.37 -7.56
CA LYS A 36 0.67 14.78 -8.96
C LYS A 36 1.00 16.26 -9.13
N SER A 37 0.41 17.13 -8.32
CA SER A 37 0.67 18.57 -8.34
C SER A 37 2.12 18.92 -7.96
N ALA A 38 2.76 18.09 -7.14
CA ALA A 38 4.18 18.18 -6.81
C ALA A 38 5.11 17.58 -7.87
N GLY A 39 4.56 17.13 -9.01
CA GLY A 39 5.31 16.50 -10.09
C GLY A 39 5.81 15.09 -9.78
N CYS A 40 5.27 14.46 -8.74
CA CYS A 40 5.64 13.09 -8.35
C CYS A 40 4.76 12.08 -9.10
N THR A 41 5.39 11.31 -10.00
CA THR A 41 4.81 10.15 -10.66
C THR A 41 5.59 8.92 -10.22
N TYR A 42 4.95 7.76 -10.14
CA TYR A 42 5.53 6.50 -9.69
C TYR A 42 5.36 5.42 -10.77
N ASP A 43 6.27 4.44 -10.77
CA ASP A 43 6.20 3.30 -11.69
C ASP A 43 4.95 2.45 -11.39
N ASP A 44 4.60 2.31 -10.09
CA ASP A 44 3.39 1.60 -9.66
C ASP A 44 2.80 2.23 -8.41
N THR A 45 1.47 2.15 -8.29
CA THR A 45 0.72 2.68 -7.14
C THR A 45 -0.39 1.71 -6.74
N LEU A 46 -0.64 1.63 -5.43
CA LEU A 46 -1.71 0.79 -4.88
C LEU A 46 -2.58 1.61 -3.93
N THR A 47 -3.89 1.48 -4.09
CA THR A 47 -4.89 2.01 -3.17
C THR A 47 -5.79 0.88 -2.71
N GLU A 48 -5.84 0.64 -1.41
CA GLU A 48 -6.67 -0.39 -0.82
C GLU A 48 -7.48 0.17 0.36
N TYR A 49 -8.68 -0.34 0.49
CA TYR A 49 -9.59 -0.02 1.59
C TYR A 49 -9.79 -1.28 2.43
N LEU A 50 -8.91 -1.49 3.41
CA LEU A 50 -8.95 -2.66 4.29
C LEU A 50 -10.21 -2.60 5.16
N GLY A 51 -10.91 -3.72 5.23
CA GLY A 51 -12.22 -3.81 5.88
C GLY A 51 -13.41 -3.66 4.92
N LEU A 52 -13.18 -3.25 3.66
CA LEU A 52 -14.19 -3.22 2.60
C LEU A 52 -14.08 -4.43 1.67
N SER A 53 -13.11 -4.40 0.78
CA SER A 53 -13.03 -5.34 -0.34
C SER A 53 -11.63 -5.83 -0.66
N SER A 54 -10.63 -5.52 0.17
CA SER A 54 -9.23 -5.80 -0.13
C SER A 54 -8.88 -7.29 -0.21
N CYS A 55 -9.67 -8.18 0.43
CA CYS A 55 -9.43 -9.62 0.38
C CYS A 55 -10.21 -10.33 -0.72
N HIS A 56 -11.40 -9.86 -1.04
CA HIS A 56 -12.34 -10.56 -1.91
C HIS A 56 -12.80 -9.74 -3.12
N GLY A 57 -12.20 -8.55 -3.34
CA GLY A 57 -12.61 -7.64 -4.39
C GLY A 57 -14.08 -7.21 -4.24
N THR A 58 -14.77 -7.09 -5.37
CA THR A 58 -16.18 -6.64 -5.42
C THR A 58 -17.21 -7.75 -5.19
N ILE A 59 -16.79 -8.92 -4.73
CA ILE A 59 -17.69 -10.07 -4.54
C ILE A 59 -18.67 -9.83 -3.38
N ASN A 60 -18.25 -9.10 -2.36
CA ASN A 60 -19.12 -8.71 -1.27
C ASN A 60 -19.74 -7.35 -1.56
N ASP A 61 -21.07 -7.30 -1.53
CA ASP A 61 -21.79 -6.04 -1.54
C ASP A 61 -21.26 -5.17 -0.40
N ASP A 62 -20.93 -3.96 -0.78
CA ASP A 62 -20.34 -2.96 0.07
C ASP A 62 -21.34 -2.54 1.16
N PRO A 63 -21.14 -2.91 2.41
CA PRO A 63 -22.07 -2.55 3.45
C PRO A 63 -22.15 -1.03 3.59
N ASP A 64 -23.38 -0.52 3.52
CA ASP A 64 -23.67 0.92 3.60
C ASP A 64 -23.29 1.56 4.94
N ASN A 65 -22.96 0.74 5.95
CA ASN A 65 -22.76 1.23 7.31
C ASN A 65 -21.47 0.67 7.94
N ILE A 66 -20.32 1.13 7.41
CA ILE A 66 -19.02 0.78 7.96
C ILE A 66 -18.57 1.89 8.91
N ASN A 67 -18.26 1.49 10.15
CA ASN A 67 -17.82 2.41 11.19
C ASN A 67 -16.35 2.77 11.10
N GLU A 68 -15.52 1.92 10.46
CA GLU A 68 -14.08 2.12 10.38
C GLU A 68 -13.50 1.47 9.12
N VAL A 69 -12.57 2.16 8.47
CA VAL A 69 -11.81 1.69 7.30
C VAL A 69 -10.35 2.02 7.46
N VAL A 70 -9.46 1.10 7.11
CA VAL A 70 -8.04 1.42 6.98
C VAL A 70 -7.71 1.66 5.51
N LEU A 71 -7.39 2.91 5.18
CA LEU A 71 -6.85 3.29 3.89
C LEU A 71 -5.37 2.90 3.84
N ARG A 72 -5.00 2.00 2.94
CA ARG A 72 -3.61 1.65 2.63
C ARG A 72 -3.24 2.18 1.25
N LEU A 73 -2.20 3.00 1.21
CA LEU A 73 -1.60 3.54 0.00
C LEU A 73 -0.17 3.06 -0.12
N SER A 74 0.25 2.68 -1.31
CA SER A 74 1.62 2.25 -1.56
C SER A 74 2.11 2.78 -2.90
N VAL A 75 3.42 2.99 -2.99
CA VAL A 75 4.11 3.39 -4.21
C VAL A 75 5.33 2.51 -4.43
N LYS A 76 5.69 2.33 -5.70
CA LYS A 76 6.93 1.72 -6.15
C LYS A 76 7.58 2.62 -7.20
N ASP A 77 8.90 2.80 -7.10
CA ASP A 77 9.71 3.52 -8.10
C ASP A 77 11.17 3.11 -7.98
N SER A 78 11.92 3.26 -9.04
CA SER A 78 13.38 3.08 -9.03
C SER A 78 14.11 4.21 -8.28
N ASP A 79 13.49 5.38 -8.14
CA ASP A 79 14.03 6.53 -7.43
C ASP A 79 13.62 6.54 -5.95
N ARG A 80 14.60 6.32 -5.07
CA ARG A 80 14.41 6.32 -3.62
C ARG A 80 13.86 7.63 -3.08
N GLU A 81 14.27 8.78 -3.63
CA GLU A 81 13.84 10.09 -3.14
C GLU A 81 12.38 10.37 -3.48
N LYS A 82 11.91 9.96 -4.65
CA LYS A 82 10.49 10.00 -4.98
C LYS A 82 9.67 9.17 -4.00
N VAL A 83 10.10 7.94 -3.69
CA VAL A 83 9.42 7.07 -2.74
C VAL A 83 9.41 7.67 -1.34
N ASN A 84 10.49 8.31 -0.89
CA ASN A 84 10.52 9.03 0.38
C ASN A 84 9.58 10.25 0.39
N ARG A 85 9.38 10.91 -0.75
CA ARG A 85 8.43 12.03 -0.86
C ARG A 85 7.00 11.62 -0.53
N PHE A 86 6.57 10.43 -0.99
CA PHE A 86 5.27 9.87 -0.66
C PHE A 86 4.99 9.86 0.85
N GLY A 87 5.95 9.40 1.65
CA GLY A 87 5.81 9.34 3.11
C GLY A 87 5.61 10.71 3.77
N LYS A 88 6.06 11.80 3.12
CA LYS A 88 5.87 13.16 3.62
C LYS A 88 4.46 13.70 3.36
N GLU A 89 3.77 13.19 2.34
CA GLU A 89 2.42 13.65 1.97
C GLU A 89 1.30 12.97 2.76
N ILE A 90 1.53 11.79 3.34
CA ILE A 90 0.53 11.09 4.17
C ILE A 90 0.34 11.77 5.53
N ALA A 91 1.41 12.14 6.19
CA ALA A 91 1.37 12.67 7.56
C ALA A 91 0.46 13.91 7.73
N PRO A 92 0.42 14.90 6.82
CA PRO A 92 -0.45 16.06 6.94
C PRO A 92 -1.94 15.74 6.98
N LEU A 93 -2.39 14.60 6.43
CA LEU A 93 -3.81 14.25 6.46
C LEU A 93 -4.34 13.92 7.86
N ILE A 94 -3.47 13.56 8.79
CA ILE A 94 -3.86 13.32 10.19
C ILE A 94 -4.34 14.61 10.85
N THR A 95 -3.72 15.73 10.50
CA THR A 95 -4.02 17.05 11.12
C THR A 95 -4.91 17.93 10.27
N SER A 96 -4.90 17.75 8.96
CA SER A 96 -5.56 18.66 7.99
C SER A 96 -6.43 17.90 6.97
N GLY A 97 -6.66 16.62 7.17
CA GLY A 97 -7.52 15.79 6.33
C GLY A 97 -8.99 15.83 6.75
N PRO A 98 -9.83 14.99 6.13
CA PRO A 98 -11.23 14.85 6.50
C PRO A 98 -11.40 14.49 7.98
N PRO A 99 -12.49 14.94 8.63
CA PRO A 99 -12.77 14.57 10.02
C PRO A 99 -12.83 13.05 10.19
N GLY A 100 -12.19 12.53 11.24
CA GLY A 100 -12.14 11.09 11.53
C GLY A 100 -10.96 10.35 10.91
N VAL A 101 -10.06 11.04 10.20
CA VAL A 101 -8.75 10.47 9.85
C VAL A 101 -7.88 10.49 11.10
N THR A 102 -7.45 9.30 11.50
CA THR A 102 -6.61 9.12 12.69
C THR A 102 -5.19 8.72 12.32
N GLY A 103 -4.36 8.53 13.33
CA GLY A 103 -2.96 8.16 13.15
C GLY A 103 -2.75 6.84 12.41
N PHE A 104 -1.51 6.55 12.11
CA PHE A 104 -1.06 5.36 11.42
C PHE A 104 -0.10 4.54 12.29
N ALA A 105 -0.15 3.22 12.12
CA ALA A 105 0.83 2.33 12.74
C ALA A 105 2.18 2.44 11.99
N GLY A 106 3.28 2.32 12.73
CA GLY A 106 4.62 2.25 12.15
C GLY A 106 5.30 3.59 11.80
N GLY A 107 4.64 4.72 12.07
CA GLY A 107 5.20 6.04 11.80
C GLY A 107 5.19 6.43 10.32
N ARG A 108 5.97 7.45 9.97
CA ARG A 108 6.05 7.95 8.58
C ARG A 108 6.64 6.89 7.65
N PRO A 109 5.97 6.56 6.54
CA PRO A 109 6.50 5.63 5.54
C PRO A 109 7.87 6.06 5.03
N LYS A 110 8.79 5.11 4.93
CA LYS A 110 10.14 5.30 4.39
C LYS A 110 10.35 4.35 3.22
N ALA A 111 11.20 4.74 2.28
CA ALA A 111 11.59 3.88 1.17
C ALA A 111 12.33 2.63 1.67
N GLN A 112 11.83 1.47 1.28
CA GLN A 112 12.40 0.15 1.50
C GLN A 112 12.82 -0.45 0.18
N GLU A 113 13.95 -1.13 0.14
CA GLU A 113 14.41 -1.86 -1.04
C GLU A 113 13.50 -3.05 -1.33
N ILE A 114 13.26 -3.28 -2.62
CA ILE A 114 12.55 -4.45 -3.10
C ILE A 114 13.60 -5.42 -3.67
N ILE A 115 13.62 -6.62 -3.10
CA ILE A 115 14.38 -7.73 -3.65
C ILE A 115 13.38 -8.71 -4.24
N SER A 116 13.41 -8.83 -5.55
CA SER A 116 12.53 -9.71 -6.31
C SER A 116 13.26 -10.99 -6.73
N TYR A 117 12.51 -12.06 -6.95
CA TYR A 117 13.03 -13.34 -7.42
C TYR A 117 12.69 -13.54 -8.88
N TRP A 118 13.64 -14.05 -9.63
CA TRP A 118 13.41 -14.51 -10.99
C TRP A 118 13.00 -15.98 -10.95
N PRO A 119 11.70 -16.31 -11.13
CA PRO A 119 11.26 -17.69 -11.14
C PRO A 119 11.82 -18.41 -12.37
N THR A 120 12.23 -19.66 -12.19
CA THR A 120 12.64 -20.53 -13.29
C THR A 120 12.09 -21.92 -13.07
N LEU A 121 11.85 -22.62 -14.15
CA LEU A 121 11.49 -24.03 -14.13
C LEU A 121 12.75 -24.85 -14.41
N ILE A 122 12.91 -25.92 -13.67
CA ILE A 122 13.93 -26.94 -13.92
C ILE A 122 13.26 -28.28 -14.20
N PRO A 123 13.82 -29.13 -15.07
CA PRO A 123 13.33 -30.48 -15.26
C PRO A 123 13.30 -31.23 -13.93
N LYS A 124 12.22 -31.98 -13.69
CA LYS A 124 12.02 -32.71 -12.43
C LYS A 124 13.12 -33.73 -12.19
N GLU A 125 13.66 -34.30 -13.26
CA GLU A 125 14.71 -35.33 -13.25
C GLU A 125 16.05 -34.81 -12.71
N LEU A 126 16.23 -33.49 -12.66
CA LEU A 126 17.42 -32.84 -12.10
C LEU A 126 17.30 -32.56 -10.59
N VAL A 127 16.14 -32.86 -9.98
CA VAL A 127 15.92 -32.68 -8.55
C VAL A 127 15.98 -34.06 -7.88
N GLU A 128 17.11 -34.35 -7.25
CA GLU A 128 17.21 -35.52 -6.37
C GLU A 128 16.55 -35.18 -5.03
N THR A 129 15.65 -36.06 -4.58
CA THR A 129 14.99 -35.91 -3.29
C THR A 129 15.56 -36.96 -2.33
N GLU A 130 16.10 -36.51 -1.21
CA GLU A 130 16.53 -37.34 -0.11
C GLU A 130 15.55 -37.19 1.05
N VAL A 131 15.11 -38.29 1.65
CA VAL A 131 14.19 -38.29 2.78
C VAL A 131 14.85 -38.96 3.95
N ASP A 132 15.22 -38.21 4.96
CA ASP A 132 15.69 -38.75 6.24
C ASP A 132 14.47 -38.90 7.18
N VAL A 133 14.31 -40.12 7.70
CA VAL A 133 13.32 -40.44 8.74
C VAL A 133 14.03 -40.36 10.08
N ILE A 134 13.67 -39.40 10.90
CA ILE A 134 14.18 -39.23 12.26
C ILE A 134 13.28 -39.98 13.24
#